data_c6a734245ef33919b0e76eb190cca190
#
_entry.id   c6a734245ef33919b0e76eb190cca190
#
_cell.length_a   1.000
_cell.length_b   1.000
_cell.length_c   1.000
_cell.angle_alpha   90.00
_cell.angle_beta   90.00
_cell.angle_gamma   90.00
#
_symmetry.space_group_name_H-M   'P 1'
#
loop_
_entity.id
_entity.type
_entity.pdbx_description
1 polymer ?
#
loop_
_entity_poly.entity_id
_entity_poly.type
_entity_poly.pdbx_seq_one_letter_code
_entity_poly.pdbx_strand_id
1 'polypeptide(L)'
;MDFFNNTIRKHIASVTKLDENFTFDQFKVGRSNITFKIEDGTYKYVLRRPPFGNKLESAHNMQREYRIISELSKSKIKVPNPIALCTDRDISDEDFYIMEYVDGQTISDNVVAEAYSKDAKEKISTSFIKTAVELHNYDVASSNLSDLGKHEEYVKRQLTRWSKQFASQTIRNIPDLDKATDILFETIPNQQRVSIVHGDYRLDNVRIMNNEVSAILDWELCTLGDPLADLGTIIASWANIEEKDTPFIYSPSLSDGFLNRNQILSIYEKESSLDLKDIEFYIRLSFWKHAMIMEGVYVRYSLGYYGDTEKKEIDAFGQSTINFAKKASNINLLKEIL
;
A
#
# COMPACT_ATOMS: atom_id res chain seq x y z
N MET A 1 -3.08 15.78 -23.77
CA MET A 1 -4.41 15.27 -24.22
C MET A 1 -5.34 15.33 -23.03
N ASP A 2 -6.51 15.93 -23.21
CA ASP A 2 -7.53 15.94 -22.15
C ASP A 2 -8.15 14.53 -22.09
N PHE A 3 -7.90 13.80 -20.97
CA PHE A 3 -8.47 12.47 -20.79
C PHE A 3 -10.00 12.52 -20.80
N PHE A 4 -10.61 13.53 -20.21
CA PHE A 4 -12.07 13.65 -20.09
C PHE A 4 -12.73 14.24 -21.36
N ASN A 5 -12.49 13.63 -22.52
CA ASN A 5 -13.19 13.98 -23.76
C ASN A 5 -14.70 13.63 -23.71
N ASN A 6 -15.46 14.07 -24.70
CA ASN A 6 -16.92 13.87 -24.73
C ASN A 6 -17.36 12.40 -24.65
N THR A 7 -16.62 11.47 -25.25
CA THR A 7 -16.95 10.04 -25.23
C THR A 7 -16.83 9.48 -23.82
N ILE A 8 -15.72 9.79 -23.12
CA ILE A 8 -15.49 9.38 -21.75
C ILE A 8 -16.50 10.02 -20.79
N ARG A 9 -16.82 11.33 -20.96
CA ARG A 9 -17.83 12.02 -20.15
C ARG A 9 -19.21 11.39 -20.26
N LYS A 10 -19.67 11.10 -21.48
CA LYS A 10 -20.94 10.41 -21.72
C LYS A 10 -20.96 9.01 -21.10
N HIS A 11 -19.86 8.26 -21.25
CA HIS A 11 -19.76 6.95 -20.64
C HIS A 11 -19.86 7.05 -19.11
N ILE A 12 -19.12 7.96 -18.47
CA ILE A 12 -19.15 8.16 -17.02
C ILE A 12 -20.58 8.52 -16.56
N ALA A 13 -21.25 9.46 -17.23
CA ALA A 13 -22.63 9.84 -16.91
C ALA A 13 -23.61 8.67 -17.08
N SER A 14 -23.38 7.77 -18.04
CA SER A 14 -24.25 6.61 -18.27
C SER A 14 -24.13 5.52 -17.18
N VAL A 15 -22.99 5.42 -16.48
CA VAL A 15 -22.71 4.39 -15.47
C VAL A 15 -22.72 4.93 -14.04
N THR A 16 -22.84 6.25 -13.86
CA THR A 16 -22.91 6.93 -12.57
C THR A 16 -24.19 7.76 -12.48
N LYS A 17 -24.32 8.56 -11.40
CA LYS A 17 -25.38 9.57 -11.27
C LYS A 17 -24.90 10.98 -11.61
N LEU A 18 -23.69 11.12 -12.17
CA LEU A 18 -23.13 12.42 -12.54
C LEU A 18 -23.79 12.99 -13.80
N ASP A 19 -23.90 14.32 -13.88
CA ASP A 19 -24.13 15.05 -15.12
C ASP A 19 -22.88 14.98 -16.03
N GLU A 20 -23.04 15.08 -17.37
CA GLU A 20 -21.92 15.07 -18.32
C GLU A 20 -20.93 16.24 -18.10
N ASN A 21 -21.37 17.34 -17.48
CA ASN A 21 -20.55 18.51 -17.19
C ASN A 21 -19.82 18.43 -15.83
N PHE A 22 -19.73 17.25 -15.22
CA PHE A 22 -19.01 17.06 -13.96
C PHE A 22 -17.60 17.68 -13.98
N THR A 23 -17.13 18.11 -12.84
CA THR A 23 -15.75 18.58 -12.61
C THR A 23 -14.86 17.43 -12.16
N PHE A 24 -13.55 17.59 -12.32
CA PHE A 24 -12.59 16.60 -11.88
C PHE A 24 -11.33 17.26 -11.31
N ASP A 25 -10.81 16.63 -10.26
CA ASP A 25 -9.56 17.01 -9.61
C ASP A 25 -8.65 15.79 -9.48
N GLN A 26 -7.40 15.90 -9.93
CA GLN A 26 -6.42 14.84 -9.74
C GLN A 26 -5.90 14.87 -8.32
N PHE A 27 -5.94 13.71 -7.64
CA PHE A 27 -5.22 13.56 -6.38
C PHE A 27 -3.71 13.63 -6.63
N LYS A 28 -3.03 14.52 -5.91
CA LYS A 28 -1.58 14.72 -6.01
C LYS A 28 -0.77 13.67 -5.24
N VAL A 29 -1.44 12.79 -4.50
CA VAL A 29 -0.85 11.73 -3.68
C VAL A 29 -0.88 10.43 -4.48
N GLY A 30 0.23 9.69 -4.48
CA GLY A 30 0.40 8.47 -5.27
C GLY A 30 1.17 8.72 -6.57
N ARG A 31 2.18 7.87 -6.84
CA ARG A 31 3.07 8.02 -8.02
C ARG A 31 2.90 6.89 -9.04
N SER A 32 2.01 5.94 -8.76
CA SER A 32 1.81 4.75 -9.58
C SER A 32 0.63 4.92 -10.55
N ASN A 33 -0.59 4.86 -10.05
CA ASN A 33 -1.80 5.06 -10.86
C ASN A 33 -2.35 6.48 -10.72
N ILE A 34 -2.96 7.01 -11.78
CA ILE A 34 -3.62 8.31 -11.74
C ILE A 34 -5.01 8.13 -11.17
N THR A 35 -5.34 8.94 -10.18
CA THR A 35 -6.62 8.91 -9.48
C THR A 35 -7.26 10.29 -9.53
N PHE A 36 -8.52 10.36 -9.93
CA PHE A 36 -9.31 11.59 -10.00
C PHE A 36 -10.51 11.50 -9.07
N LYS A 37 -10.80 12.58 -8.36
CA LYS A 37 -12.14 12.85 -7.85
C LYS A 37 -12.95 13.42 -9.01
N ILE A 38 -14.16 12.91 -9.22
CA ILE A 38 -15.12 13.39 -10.21
C ILE A 38 -16.43 13.74 -9.49
N GLU A 39 -16.99 14.94 -9.72
CA GLU A 39 -18.19 15.41 -9.00
C GLU A 39 -19.00 16.45 -9.80
N ASP A 40 -20.29 16.54 -9.51
CA ASP A 40 -21.21 17.53 -10.10
C ASP A 40 -21.89 18.45 -9.03
N GLY A 41 -21.39 18.44 -7.81
CA GLY A 41 -21.95 19.15 -6.67
C GLY A 41 -22.99 18.36 -5.88
N THR A 42 -23.60 17.33 -6.45
CA THR A 42 -24.56 16.43 -5.78
C THR A 42 -23.93 15.06 -5.53
N TYR A 43 -23.30 14.51 -6.54
CA TYR A 43 -22.65 13.19 -6.50
C TYR A 43 -21.15 13.32 -6.67
N LYS A 44 -20.41 12.42 -6.03
CA LYS A 44 -18.95 12.34 -6.12
C LYS A 44 -18.48 10.90 -6.19
N TYR A 45 -17.50 10.64 -7.05
CA TYR A 45 -16.88 9.33 -7.25
C TYR A 45 -15.38 9.48 -7.40
N VAL A 46 -14.69 8.35 -7.42
CA VAL A 46 -13.25 8.26 -7.72
C VAL A 46 -13.08 7.47 -9.01
N LEU A 47 -12.33 8.04 -9.95
CA LEU A 47 -11.89 7.36 -11.16
C LEU A 47 -10.41 7.05 -11.04
N ARG A 48 -10.03 5.79 -11.30
CA ARG A 48 -8.64 5.34 -11.28
C ARG A 48 -8.25 4.75 -12.63
N ARG A 49 -7.06 5.11 -13.11
CA ARG A 49 -6.51 4.67 -14.40
C ARG A 49 -5.00 4.53 -14.33
N PRO A 50 -4.38 3.81 -15.28
CA PRO A 50 -2.92 3.78 -15.44
C PRO A 50 -2.35 5.17 -15.75
N PRO A 51 -1.05 5.41 -15.48
CA PRO A 51 -0.38 6.65 -15.87
C PRO A 51 -0.35 6.83 -17.39
N PHE A 52 -0.18 8.07 -17.84
CA PHE A 52 0.03 8.37 -19.25
C PHE A 52 1.46 7.97 -19.65
N GLY A 53 1.64 7.43 -20.87
CA GLY A 53 2.96 7.12 -21.43
C GLY A 53 3.43 5.67 -21.20
N ASN A 54 4.75 5.44 -21.26
CA ASN A 54 5.34 4.10 -21.18
C ASN A 54 5.07 3.44 -19.82
N LYS A 55 4.58 2.22 -19.84
CA LYS A 55 4.15 1.42 -18.69
C LYS A 55 5.02 0.18 -18.53
N LEU A 56 5.21 -0.22 -17.27
CA LEU A 56 5.58 -1.59 -16.98
C LEU A 56 4.30 -2.44 -17.05
N GLU A 57 4.21 -3.31 -18.04
CA GLU A 57 3.00 -4.12 -18.36
C GLU A 57 2.35 -4.85 -17.17
N SER A 58 3.08 -5.08 -16.09
CA SER A 58 2.59 -5.83 -14.93
C SER A 58 2.11 -4.98 -13.75
N ALA A 59 2.27 -3.65 -13.78
CA ALA A 59 2.12 -2.81 -12.58
C ALA A 59 0.78 -2.05 -12.50
N HIS A 60 -0.03 -2.04 -13.57
CA HIS A 60 -1.18 -1.12 -13.66
C HIS A 60 -2.44 -1.84 -14.17
N ASN A 61 -2.81 -2.96 -13.55
CA ASN A 61 -3.95 -3.77 -13.98
C ASN A 61 -5.26 -3.33 -13.31
N MET A 62 -6.00 -2.43 -13.98
CA MET A 62 -7.27 -1.90 -13.48
C MET A 62 -8.36 -2.97 -13.33
N GLN A 63 -8.38 -3.97 -14.22
CA GLN A 63 -9.34 -5.07 -14.12
C GLN A 63 -9.11 -5.89 -12.85
N ARG A 64 -7.82 -6.11 -12.48
CA ARG A 64 -7.44 -6.84 -11.28
C ARG A 64 -7.85 -6.08 -10.02
N GLU A 65 -7.54 -4.78 -9.94
CA GLU A 65 -7.93 -3.94 -8.80
C GLU A 65 -9.46 -3.89 -8.66
N TYR A 66 -10.18 -3.66 -9.76
CA TYR A 66 -11.65 -3.65 -9.78
C TYR A 66 -12.26 -4.98 -9.33
N ARG A 67 -11.69 -6.12 -9.77
CA ARG A 67 -12.12 -7.46 -9.35
C ARG A 67 -11.95 -7.64 -7.84
N ILE A 68 -10.83 -7.20 -7.27
CA ILE A 68 -10.54 -7.29 -5.84
C ILE A 68 -11.58 -6.50 -5.04
N ILE A 69 -11.76 -5.21 -5.33
CA ILE A 69 -12.73 -4.39 -4.60
C ILE A 69 -14.16 -4.88 -4.81
N SER A 70 -14.50 -5.39 -6.00
CA SER A 70 -15.84 -5.93 -6.30
C SER A 70 -16.17 -7.20 -5.50
N GLU A 71 -15.18 -8.02 -5.23
CA GLU A 71 -15.40 -9.20 -4.40
C GLU A 71 -15.43 -8.85 -2.92
N LEU A 72 -14.47 -8.04 -2.45
CA LEU A 72 -14.38 -7.65 -1.05
C LEU A 72 -15.57 -6.80 -0.59
N SER A 73 -16.16 -5.98 -1.47
CA SER A 73 -17.36 -5.17 -1.15
C SER A 73 -18.60 -5.99 -0.82
N LYS A 74 -18.64 -7.28 -1.19
CA LYS A 74 -19.72 -8.22 -0.82
C LYS A 74 -19.58 -8.79 0.59
N SER A 75 -18.50 -8.46 1.27
CA SER A 75 -18.14 -8.96 2.59
C SER A 75 -18.17 -7.86 3.65
N LYS A 76 -17.61 -8.12 4.83
CA LYS A 76 -17.43 -7.12 5.89
C LYS A 76 -16.21 -6.22 5.68
N ILE A 77 -15.35 -6.55 4.70
CA ILE A 77 -14.12 -5.79 4.45
C ILE A 77 -14.48 -4.41 3.95
N LYS A 78 -13.94 -3.39 4.60
CA LYS A 78 -14.20 -1.99 4.29
C LYS A 78 -13.42 -1.57 3.06
N VAL A 79 -14.06 -1.55 1.90
CA VAL A 79 -13.52 -1.10 0.61
C VAL A 79 -14.48 -0.12 -0.04
N PRO A 80 -14.03 0.79 -0.92
CA PRO A 80 -14.94 1.61 -1.72
C PRO A 80 -15.84 0.71 -2.57
N ASN A 81 -17.14 1.01 -2.66
CA ASN A 81 -18.03 0.27 -3.55
C ASN A 81 -17.60 0.44 -5.01
N PRO A 82 -17.40 -0.64 -5.77
CA PRO A 82 -17.12 -0.56 -7.20
C PRO A 82 -18.37 -0.10 -7.95
N ILE A 83 -18.21 0.78 -8.92
CA ILE A 83 -19.31 1.32 -9.72
C ILE A 83 -19.27 0.76 -11.12
N ALA A 84 -18.18 0.97 -11.85
CA ALA A 84 -18.01 0.53 -13.23
C ALA A 84 -16.55 0.29 -13.59
N LEU A 85 -16.31 -0.67 -14.47
CA LEU A 85 -15.04 -0.91 -15.14
C LEU A 85 -15.21 -0.66 -16.63
N CYS A 86 -14.39 0.18 -17.22
CA CYS A 86 -14.34 0.42 -18.66
C CYS A 86 -13.11 -0.27 -19.26
N THR A 87 -13.36 -1.20 -20.19
CA THR A 87 -12.32 -1.90 -20.97
C THR A 87 -12.51 -1.70 -22.47
N ASP A 88 -13.52 -0.90 -22.86
CA ASP A 88 -13.90 -0.63 -24.23
C ASP A 88 -12.91 0.36 -24.87
N ARG A 89 -12.26 -0.06 -25.94
CA ARG A 89 -11.27 0.73 -26.69
C ARG A 89 -11.89 1.82 -27.56
N ASP A 90 -13.19 1.77 -27.84
CA ASP A 90 -13.93 2.85 -28.51
C ASP A 90 -14.20 4.02 -27.55
N ILE A 91 -14.10 3.78 -26.22
CA ILE A 91 -14.30 4.78 -25.18
C ILE A 91 -12.96 5.34 -24.69
N SER A 92 -11.99 4.46 -24.38
CA SER A 92 -10.71 4.85 -23.80
C SER A 92 -9.58 3.93 -24.27
N ASP A 93 -8.42 4.53 -24.58
CA ASP A 93 -7.21 3.78 -24.96
C ASP A 93 -6.72 2.84 -23.87
N GLU A 94 -7.10 3.09 -22.61
CA GLU A 94 -6.68 2.36 -21.43
C GLU A 94 -7.87 2.01 -20.55
N ASP A 95 -7.77 0.87 -19.86
CA ASP A 95 -8.75 0.51 -18.85
C ASP A 95 -8.78 1.57 -17.73
N PHE A 96 -9.98 1.86 -17.26
CA PHE A 96 -10.16 2.63 -16.03
C PHE A 96 -11.35 2.07 -15.26
N TYR A 97 -11.40 2.34 -13.96
CA TYR A 97 -12.58 2.00 -13.19
C TYR A 97 -13.04 3.18 -12.33
N ILE A 98 -14.30 3.10 -11.96
CA ILE A 98 -14.97 4.09 -11.10
C ILE A 98 -15.41 3.38 -9.83
N MET A 99 -15.19 4.02 -8.71
CA MET A 99 -15.60 3.56 -7.40
C MET A 99 -16.23 4.70 -6.58
N GLU A 100 -16.90 4.35 -5.51
CA GLU A 100 -17.41 5.29 -4.53
C GLU A 100 -16.31 6.22 -4.01
N TYR A 101 -16.66 7.50 -3.82
CA TYR A 101 -15.85 8.39 -3.03
C TYR A 101 -16.18 8.18 -1.55
N VAL A 102 -15.31 7.52 -0.81
CA VAL A 102 -15.49 7.30 0.62
C VAL A 102 -15.12 8.57 1.38
N ASP A 103 -16.05 9.08 2.17
CA ASP A 103 -15.82 10.22 3.06
C ASP A 103 -14.83 9.87 4.18
N GLY A 104 -14.27 10.88 4.81
CA GLY A 104 -13.26 10.75 5.86
C GLY A 104 -11.92 11.36 5.44
N GLN A 105 -10.89 11.12 6.22
CA GLN A 105 -9.56 11.67 6.02
C GLN A 105 -8.51 10.55 5.98
N THR A 106 -7.51 10.69 5.15
CA THR A 106 -6.30 9.85 5.20
C THR A 106 -5.29 10.53 6.11
N ILE A 107 -4.70 9.78 7.02
CA ILE A 107 -3.63 10.28 7.90
C ILE A 107 -2.29 9.96 7.21
N SER A 108 -1.83 10.88 6.36
CA SER A 108 -0.65 10.68 5.51
C SER A 108 0.68 10.78 6.26
N ASP A 109 0.69 11.56 7.34
CA ASP A 109 1.91 11.91 8.07
C ASP A 109 1.59 12.33 9.51
N ASN A 110 2.63 12.56 10.28
CA ASN A 110 2.52 12.99 11.68
C ASN A 110 1.91 14.39 11.82
N VAL A 111 2.04 15.27 10.83
CA VAL A 111 1.45 16.62 10.88
C VAL A 111 -0.08 16.53 10.76
N VAL A 112 -0.58 15.74 9.81
CA VAL A 112 -2.01 15.47 9.70
C VAL A 112 -2.55 14.80 10.97
N ALA A 113 -1.76 13.91 11.57
CA ALA A 113 -2.11 13.23 12.81
C ALA A 113 -2.30 14.18 14.02
N GLU A 114 -1.64 15.33 14.04
CA GLU A 114 -1.81 16.34 15.12
C GLU A 114 -3.25 16.86 15.26
N ALA A 115 -4.06 16.78 14.20
CA ALA A 115 -5.46 17.19 14.25
C ALA A 115 -6.35 16.27 15.12
N TYR A 116 -5.86 15.10 15.51
CA TYR A 116 -6.60 14.11 16.28
C TYR A 116 -6.18 14.12 17.76
N SER A 117 -7.15 14.01 18.68
CA SER A 117 -6.85 13.82 20.11
C SER A 117 -6.18 12.47 20.38
N LYS A 118 -5.55 12.33 21.54
CA LYS A 118 -4.94 11.04 21.96
C LYS A 118 -5.97 9.90 21.97
N ASP A 119 -7.16 10.14 22.52
CA ASP A 119 -8.24 9.15 22.53
C ASP A 119 -8.70 8.76 21.11
N ALA A 120 -8.72 9.73 20.18
CA ALA A 120 -9.02 9.45 18.78
C ALA A 120 -7.95 8.59 18.13
N LYS A 121 -6.66 8.87 18.35
CA LYS A 121 -5.53 8.11 17.82
C LYS A 121 -5.50 6.67 18.33
N GLU A 122 -5.82 6.47 19.62
CA GLU A 122 -5.95 5.11 20.21
C GLU A 122 -7.07 4.32 19.55
N LYS A 123 -8.26 4.93 19.35
CA LYS A 123 -9.38 4.31 18.63
C LYS A 123 -9.03 3.99 17.18
N ILE A 124 -8.39 4.93 16.49
CA ILE A 124 -7.91 4.75 15.11
C ILE A 124 -6.94 3.57 15.05
N SER A 125 -5.95 3.50 15.95
CA SER A 125 -4.98 2.39 16.02
C SER A 125 -5.68 1.05 16.17
N THR A 126 -6.63 0.97 17.10
CA THR A 126 -7.42 -0.24 17.38
C THR A 126 -8.26 -0.64 16.16
N SER A 127 -8.95 0.32 15.54
CA SER A 127 -9.75 0.07 14.34
C SER A 127 -8.88 -0.35 13.16
N PHE A 128 -7.72 0.30 12.96
CA PHE A 128 -6.78 0.00 11.90
C PHE A 128 -6.28 -1.45 11.96
N ILE A 129 -5.83 -1.90 13.14
CA ILE A 129 -5.33 -3.26 13.27
C ILE A 129 -6.44 -4.32 13.19
N LYS A 130 -7.62 -4.05 13.75
CA LYS A 130 -8.77 -4.97 13.61
C LYS A 130 -9.23 -5.11 12.17
N THR A 131 -9.23 -4.02 11.41
CA THR A 131 -9.56 -4.07 9.97
C THR A 131 -8.53 -4.88 9.18
N ALA A 132 -7.24 -4.83 9.54
CA ALA A 132 -6.23 -5.72 8.96
C ALA A 132 -6.51 -7.19 9.29
N VAL A 133 -6.88 -7.50 10.54
CA VAL A 133 -7.25 -8.88 10.94
C VAL A 133 -8.48 -9.37 10.19
N GLU A 134 -9.50 -8.53 10.03
CA GLU A 134 -10.69 -8.86 9.23
C GLU A 134 -10.31 -9.21 7.79
N LEU A 135 -9.43 -8.42 7.15
CA LEU A 135 -8.91 -8.69 5.81
C LEU A 135 -8.16 -10.04 5.77
N HIS A 136 -7.30 -10.29 6.74
CA HIS A 136 -6.48 -11.51 6.80
C HIS A 136 -7.30 -12.76 7.16
N ASN A 137 -8.47 -12.61 7.77
CA ASN A 137 -9.40 -13.69 8.07
C ASN A 137 -10.44 -13.94 6.96
N TYR A 138 -10.37 -13.17 5.85
CA TYR A 138 -11.29 -13.37 4.73
C TYR A 138 -11.13 -14.77 4.12
N ASP A 139 -12.24 -15.47 3.92
CA ASP A 139 -12.25 -16.80 3.30
C ASP A 139 -11.99 -16.71 1.80
N VAL A 140 -10.72 -16.77 1.45
CA VAL A 140 -10.25 -16.73 0.06
C VAL A 140 -10.71 -17.99 -0.71
N ALA A 141 -10.73 -19.15 -0.06
CA ALA A 141 -10.96 -20.41 -0.74
C ALA A 141 -12.37 -20.52 -1.34
N SER A 142 -13.37 -19.91 -0.69
CA SER A 142 -14.76 -19.88 -1.14
C SER A 142 -15.09 -18.65 -2.02
N SER A 143 -14.11 -17.77 -2.30
CA SER A 143 -14.33 -16.52 -2.99
C SER A 143 -13.89 -16.54 -4.45
N ASN A 144 -14.35 -15.55 -5.23
CA ASN A 144 -13.88 -15.32 -6.59
C ASN A 144 -12.45 -14.76 -6.67
N LEU A 145 -11.71 -14.72 -5.55
CA LEU A 145 -10.30 -14.30 -5.49
C LEU A 145 -9.35 -15.49 -5.28
N SER A 146 -9.85 -16.73 -5.24
CA SER A 146 -9.02 -17.91 -4.99
C SER A 146 -7.89 -18.15 -6.00
N ASP A 147 -8.01 -17.62 -7.21
CA ASP A 147 -6.99 -17.66 -8.28
C ASP A 147 -6.18 -16.35 -8.43
N LEU A 148 -6.34 -15.39 -7.50
CA LEU A 148 -5.67 -14.09 -7.55
C LEU A 148 -4.15 -14.18 -7.52
N GLY A 149 -3.61 -15.27 -6.99
CA GLY A 149 -2.19 -15.57 -6.91
C GLY A 149 -1.91 -17.02 -6.51
N LYS A 150 -0.66 -17.41 -6.50
CA LYS A 150 -0.22 -18.73 -6.01
C LYS A 150 -0.32 -18.77 -4.49
N HIS A 151 -0.83 -19.87 -3.95
CA HIS A 151 -1.08 -20.03 -2.53
C HIS A 151 0.18 -20.31 -1.70
N GLU A 152 1.15 -21.00 -2.28
CA GLU A 152 2.31 -21.51 -1.57
C GLU A 152 3.57 -20.65 -1.77
N GLU A 153 4.52 -20.80 -0.87
CA GLU A 153 5.85 -20.17 -0.93
C GLU A 153 5.83 -18.65 -1.20
N TYR A 154 4.83 -17.95 -0.63
CA TYR A 154 4.67 -16.51 -0.90
C TYR A 154 5.95 -15.73 -0.65
N VAL A 155 6.55 -15.88 0.54
CA VAL A 155 7.77 -15.14 0.92
C VAL A 155 8.92 -15.44 -0.03
N LYS A 156 9.18 -16.72 -0.33
CA LYS A 156 10.27 -17.13 -1.23
C LYS A 156 10.10 -16.54 -2.64
N ARG A 157 8.84 -16.51 -3.14
CA ARG A 157 8.54 -15.88 -4.44
C ARG A 157 8.78 -14.37 -4.40
N GLN A 158 8.38 -13.69 -3.30
CA GLN A 158 8.62 -12.26 -3.14
C GLN A 158 10.12 -11.96 -3.11
N LEU A 159 10.90 -12.68 -2.28
CA LEU A 159 12.34 -12.52 -2.21
C LEU A 159 12.99 -12.71 -3.58
N THR A 160 12.66 -13.80 -4.27
CA THR A 160 13.24 -14.10 -5.61
C THR A 160 12.88 -13.02 -6.64
N ARG A 161 11.62 -12.57 -6.66
CA ARG A 161 11.15 -11.56 -7.62
C ARG A 161 11.84 -10.22 -7.41
N TRP A 162 11.84 -9.74 -6.16
CA TRP A 162 12.40 -8.43 -5.83
C TRP A 162 13.94 -8.41 -5.97
N SER A 163 14.64 -9.49 -5.57
CA SER A 163 16.09 -9.61 -5.77
C SER A 163 16.45 -9.58 -7.26
N LYS A 164 15.69 -10.30 -8.10
CA LYS A 164 15.90 -10.28 -9.55
C LYS A 164 15.66 -8.90 -10.15
N GLN A 165 14.59 -8.24 -9.74
CA GLN A 165 14.28 -6.88 -10.18
C GLN A 165 15.37 -5.90 -9.76
N PHE A 166 15.80 -5.93 -8.50
CA PHE A 166 16.87 -5.09 -7.98
C PHE A 166 18.16 -5.29 -8.77
N ALA A 167 18.62 -6.54 -8.95
CA ALA A 167 19.84 -6.86 -9.70
C ALA A 167 19.81 -6.35 -11.16
N SER A 168 18.61 -6.24 -11.76
CA SER A 168 18.48 -5.73 -13.14
C SER A 168 18.42 -4.20 -13.24
N GLN A 169 18.19 -3.49 -12.14
CA GLN A 169 17.92 -2.05 -12.12
C GLN A 169 18.99 -1.24 -11.37
N THR A 170 19.59 -1.80 -10.30
CA THR A 170 20.55 -1.05 -9.49
C THR A 170 21.80 -0.65 -10.26
N ILE A 171 22.30 0.55 -9.95
CA ILE A 171 23.53 1.14 -10.53
C ILE A 171 24.65 1.25 -9.51
N ARG A 172 24.45 0.71 -8.30
CA ARG A 172 25.41 0.80 -7.19
C ARG A 172 25.35 -0.43 -6.30
N ASN A 173 26.42 -0.65 -5.53
CA ASN A 173 26.47 -1.70 -4.50
C ASN A 173 25.92 -1.18 -3.17
N ILE A 174 25.09 -2.01 -2.48
CA ILE A 174 24.49 -1.69 -1.19
C ILE A 174 24.71 -2.88 -0.24
N PRO A 175 25.89 -2.96 0.44
CA PRO A 175 26.25 -4.13 1.24
C PRO A 175 25.27 -4.51 2.34
N ASP A 176 24.61 -3.51 2.97
CA ASP A 176 23.57 -3.78 3.97
C ASP A 176 22.34 -4.47 3.35
N LEU A 177 22.02 -4.16 2.10
CA LEU A 177 20.90 -4.80 1.41
C LEU A 177 21.24 -6.24 1.01
N ASP A 178 22.47 -6.49 0.58
CA ASP A 178 22.97 -7.84 0.28
C ASP A 178 22.92 -8.70 1.55
N LYS A 179 23.46 -8.18 2.65
CA LYS A 179 23.40 -8.86 3.98
C LYS A 179 21.97 -9.17 4.42
N ALA A 180 21.05 -8.20 4.28
CA ALA A 180 19.65 -8.41 4.62
C ALA A 180 18.99 -9.47 3.72
N THR A 181 19.38 -9.52 2.45
CA THR A 181 18.90 -10.53 1.48
C THR A 181 19.34 -11.93 1.93
N ASP A 182 20.61 -12.12 2.29
CA ASP A 182 21.14 -13.40 2.77
C ASP A 182 20.40 -13.86 4.02
N ILE A 183 20.26 -12.98 5.04
CA ILE A 183 19.51 -13.29 6.27
C ILE A 183 18.08 -13.76 5.93
N LEU A 184 17.38 -13.05 5.04
CA LEU A 184 16.01 -13.38 4.68
C LEU A 184 15.90 -14.73 3.96
N PHE A 185 16.83 -15.07 3.05
CA PHE A 185 16.81 -16.39 2.38
C PHE A 185 17.12 -17.54 3.34
N GLU A 186 17.99 -17.32 4.32
CA GLU A 186 18.37 -18.32 5.32
C GLU A 186 17.28 -18.60 6.37
N THR A 187 16.39 -17.63 6.62
CA THR A 187 15.44 -17.67 7.74
C THR A 187 13.98 -17.67 7.33
N ILE A 188 13.64 -18.08 6.11
CA ILE A 188 12.24 -18.11 5.61
C ILE A 188 11.37 -18.95 6.54
N PRO A 189 10.33 -18.37 7.20
CA PRO A 189 9.44 -19.12 8.06
C PRO A 189 8.44 -19.96 7.26
N ASN A 190 7.83 -20.92 7.92
CA ASN A 190 6.71 -21.66 7.35
C ASN A 190 5.47 -20.77 7.27
N GLN A 191 4.86 -20.69 6.09
CA GLN A 191 3.61 -19.96 5.89
C GLN A 191 2.48 -20.63 6.70
N GLN A 192 1.85 -19.88 7.59
CA GLN A 192 0.80 -20.41 8.47
C GLN A 192 -0.58 -20.44 7.79
N ARG A 193 -0.85 -19.51 6.89
CA ARG A 193 -2.15 -19.33 6.22
C ARG A 193 -1.96 -18.72 4.84
N VAL A 194 -2.92 -18.98 3.96
CA VAL A 194 -3.13 -18.22 2.73
C VAL A 194 -4.23 -17.21 2.98
N SER A 195 -3.94 -15.95 2.72
CA SER A 195 -4.88 -14.83 2.92
C SER A 195 -4.76 -13.81 1.79
N ILE A 196 -5.68 -12.86 1.77
CA ILE A 196 -5.47 -11.61 1.05
C ILE A 196 -4.33 -10.85 1.74
N VAL A 197 -3.30 -10.53 0.98
CA VAL A 197 -2.21 -9.63 1.39
C VAL A 197 -2.38 -8.34 0.61
N HIS A 198 -2.58 -7.23 1.31
CA HIS A 198 -2.70 -5.91 0.68
C HIS A 198 -1.39 -5.49 0.01
N GLY A 199 -0.28 -5.78 0.66
CA GLY A 199 1.07 -5.52 0.18
C GLY A 199 1.62 -4.12 0.49
N ASP A 200 0.76 -3.19 0.93
CA ASP A 200 1.13 -1.85 1.43
C ASP A 200 0.08 -1.33 2.44
N TYR A 201 -0.25 -2.14 3.45
CA TYR A 201 -1.26 -1.79 4.46
C TYR A 201 -0.66 -0.81 5.49
N ARG A 202 -0.98 0.48 5.31
CA ARG A 202 -0.47 1.60 6.13
C ARG A 202 -1.57 2.63 6.38
N LEU A 203 -1.39 3.52 7.38
CA LEU A 203 -2.37 4.56 7.73
C LEU A 203 -2.67 5.53 6.57
N ASP A 204 -1.72 5.75 5.68
CA ASP A 204 -1.89 6.59 4.49
C ASP A 204 -2.67 5.88 3.35
N ASN A 205 -2.93 4.57 3.48
CA ASN A 205 -3.75 3.79 2.55
C ASN A 205 -5.13 3.41 3.12
N VAL A 206 -5.58 4.09 4.18
CA VAL A 206 -6.94 3.92 4.70
C VAL A 206 -7.65 5.26 4.85
N ARG A 207 -8.99 5.23 4.76
CA ARG A 207 -9.84 6.37 5.12
C ARG A 207 -10.29 6.25 6.56
N ILE A 208 -10.22 7.34 7.30
CA ILE A 208 -10.66 7.44 8.69
C ILE A 208 -11.90 8.34 8.76
N MET A 209 -12.97 7.83 9.31
CA MET A 209 -14.20 8.57 9.60
C MET A 209 -14.69 8.19 11.01
N ASN A 210 -15.07 9.18 11.83
CA ASN A 210 -15.51 8.97 13.21
C ASN A 210 -14.51 8.18 14.07
N ASN A 211 -13.21 8.40 13.86
CA ASN A 211 -12.08 7.71 14.52
C ASN A 211 -11.98 6.20 14.21
N GLU A 212 -12.56 5.75 13.13
CA GLU A 212 -12.48 4.37 12.65
C GLU A 212 -12.09 4.31 11.18
N VAL A 213 -11.50 3.18 10.77
CA VAL A 213 -11.28 2.89 9.34
C VAL A 213 -12.63 2.77 8.66
N SER A 214 -12.86 3.56 7.61
CA SER A 214 -14.05 3.51 6.76
C SER A 214 -13.81 2.83 5.42
N ALA A 215 -12.59 2.84 4.89
CA ALA A 215 -12.20 2.07 3.72
C ALA A 215 -10.69 1.82 3.65
N ILE A 216 -10.31 0.68 3.08
CA ILE A 216 -8.95 0.35 2.65
C ILE A 216 -8.81 0.77 1.18
N LEU A 217 -7.73 1.45 0.85
CA LEU A 217 -7.44 2.01 -0.48
C LEU A 217 -6.17 1.37 -1.06
N ASP A 218 -5.95 1.56 -2.36
CA ASP A 218 -4.71 1.23 -3.07
C ASP A 218 -4.37 -0.27 -3.14
N TRP A 219 -5.19 -0.99 -3.90
CA TRP A 219 -5.13 -2.45 -4.05
C TRP A 219 -4.14 -2.94 -5.13
N GLU A 220 -3.28 -2.08 -5.66
CA GLU A 220 -2.38 -2.42 -6.78
C GLU A 220 -1.36 -3.53 -6.46
N LEU A 221 -0.90 -3.61 -5.19
CA LEU A 221 0.04 -4.64 -4.72
C LEU A 221 -0.65 -5.87 -4.12
N CYS A 222 -1.99 -5.86 -4.05
CA CYS A 222 -2.75 -6.93 -3.43
C CYS A 222 -2.51 -8.29 -4.13
N THR A 223 -2.38 -9.35 -3.34
CA THR A 223 -2.20 -10.72 -3.82
C THR A 223 -2.64 -11.75 -2.76
N LEU A 224 -2.52 -13.03 -3.09
CA LEU A 224 -2.63 -14.11 -2.10
C LEU A 224 -1.25 -14.42 -1.52
N GLY A 225 -1.21 -14.57 -0.19
CA GLY A 225 0.04 -14.86 0.48
C GLY A 225 -0.08 -15.02 1.99
N ASP A 226 1.05 -14.80 2.64
CA ASP A 226 1.17 -14.85 4.09
C ASP A 226 0.74 -13.51 4.72
N PRO A 227 -0.32 -13.47 5.53
CA PRO A 227 -0.82 -12.25 6.14
C PRO A 227 0.19 -11.55 7.06
N LEU A 228 1.16 -12.29 7.61
CA LEU A 228 2.22 -11.70 8.43
C LEU A 228 3.12 -10.74 7.64
N ALA A 229 3.11 -10.79 6.30
CA ALA A 229 3.82 -9.82 5.47
C ALA A 229 3.20 -8.41 5.59
N ASP A 230 1.87 -8.30 5.66
CA ASP A 230 1.22 -7.02 5.94
C ASP A 230 1.44 -6.58 7.38
N LEU A 231 1.36 -7.48 8.35
CA LEU A 231 1.68 -7.15 9.74
C LEU A 231 3.12 -6.64 9.87
N GLY A 232 4.10 -7.27 9.19
CA GLY A 232 5.47 -6.79 9.11
C GLY A 232 5.56 -5.36 8.53
N THR A 233 4.76 -5.04 7.52
CA THR A 233 4.68 -3.70 6.94
C THR A 233 4.05 -2.70 7.93
N ILE A 234 2.98 -3.10 8.62
CA ILE A 234 2.36 -2.29 9.67
C ILE A 234 3.41 -1.94 10.74
N ILE A 235 4.08 -2.93 11.33
CA ILE A 235 5.04 -2.72 12.41
C ILE A 235 6.26 -1.92 11.95
N ALA A 236 6.79 -2.19 10.75
CA ALA A 236 7.93 -1.44 10.21
C ALA A 236 7.60 0.04 10.01
N SER A 237 6.41 0.36 9.47
CA SER A 237 5.97 1.74 9.23
C SER A 237 5.38 2.44 10.45
N TRP A 238 5.09 1.72 11.52
CA TRP A 238 4.53 2.24 12.77
C TRP A 238 5.66 2.66 13.71
N ALA A 239 6.25 3.81 13.46
CA ALA A 239 7.36 4.30 14.28
C ALA A 239 6.89 4.67 15.69
N ASN A 240 7.69 4.36 16.71
CA ASN A 240 7.46 4.83 18.05
C ASN A 240 7.94 6.29 18.19
N ILE A 241 7.28 7.09 19.02
CA ILE A 241 7.58 8.53 19.17
C ILE A 241 9.05 8.80 19.59
N GLU A 242 9.68 7.86 20.26
CA GLU A 242 11.08 7.97 20.72
C GLU A 242 12.10 7.48 19.68
N GLU A 243 11.66 6.90 18.58
CA GLU A 243 12.52 6.32 17.54
C GLU A 243 13.08 7.39 16.61
N LYS A 244 14.31 7.86 16.90
CA LYS A 244 14.97 8.96 16.19
C LYS A 244 15.51 8.58 14.81
N ASP A 245 15.72 7.30 14.54
CA ASP A 245 16.39 6.76 13.36
C ASP A 245 15.45 5.90 12.48
N THR A 246 14.15 6.08 12.64
CA THR A 246 13.17 5.42 11.75
C THR A 246 13.35 5.90 10.32
N PRO A 247 13.43 4.98 9.32
CA PRO A 247 13.44 5.38 7.92
C PRO A 247 12.07 5.88 7.43
N PHE A 248 10.99 5.63 8.18
CA PHE A 248 9.66 6.18 7.95
C PHE A 248 9.49 7.53 8.66
N ILE A 249 10.27 8.51 8.24
CA ILE A 249 10.39 9.83 8.87
C ILE A 249 9.08 10.65 8.96
N TYR A 250 8.08 10.30 8.17
CA TYR A 250 6.75 10.92 8.17
C TYR A 250 5.66 10.00 8.73
N SER A 251 6.04 8.94 9.44
CA SER A 251 5.05 8.02 10.01
C SER A 251 4.02 8.77 10.86
N PRO A 252 2.70 8.60 10.63
CA PRO A 252 1.67 9.21 11.44
C PRO A 252 1.80 8.89 12.94
N SER A 253 2.27 7.68 13.26
CA SER A 253 2.41 7.19 14.63
C SER A 253 3.52 7.87 15.44
N LEU A 254 4.34 8.73 14.83
CA LEU A 254 5.25 9.64 15.52
C LEU A 254 4.51 10.73 16.30
N SER A 255 3.23 10.96 16.03
CA SER A 255 2.37 11.85 16.80
C SER A 255 1.85 11.14 18.06
N ASP A 256 2.01 11.76 19.22
CA ASP A 256 1.65 11.18 20.52
C ASP A 256 0.15 10.81 20.62
N GLY A 257 -0.14 9.63 21.19
CA GLY A 257 -1.48 9.10 21.40
C GLY A 257 -1.85 7.88 20.56
N PHE A 258 -1.06 7.51 19.54
CA PHE A 258 -1.21 6.20 18.90
C PHE A 258 -0.74 5.08 19.83
N LEU A 259 -1.31 3.88 19.66
CA LEU A 259 -0.82 2.67 20.32
C LEU A 259 0.63 2.39 19.90
N ASN A 260 1.44 1.85 20.80
CA ASN A 260 2.78 1.41 20.47
C ASN A 260 2.77 0.05 19.75
N ARG A 261 3.92 -0.35 19.19
CA ARG A 261 4.05 -1.60 18.42
C ARG A 261 3.68 -2.85 19.22
N ASN A 262 4.03 -2.93 20.51
CA ASN A 262 3.67 -4.06 21.37
C ASN A 262 2.15 -4.18 21.56
N GLN A 263 1.45 -3.05 21.71
CA GLN A 263 -0.01 -3.03 21.82
C GLN A 263 -0.65 -3.46 20.49
N ILE A 264 -0.13 -2.99 19.34
CA ILE A 264 -0.57 -3.42 18.00
C ILE A 264 -0.40 -4.93 17.82
N LEU A 265 0.78 -5.47 18.15
CA LEU A 265 1.05 -6.92 18.07
C LEU A 265 0.11 -7.71 18.95
N SER A 266 -0.11 -7.28 20.20
CA SER A 266 -1.01 -7.96 21.15
C SER A 266 -2.46 -8.02 20.64
N ILE A 267 -2.97 -6.94 20.02
CA ILE A 267 -4.31 -6.95 19.43
C ILE A 267 -4.34 -7.91 18.24
N TYR A 268 -3.35 -7.85 17.36
CA TYR A 268 -3.31 -8.71 16.17
C TYR A 268 -3.25 -10.19 16.54
N GLU A 269 -2.36 -10.59 17.44
CA GLU A 269 -2.20 -11.97 17.92
C GLU A 269 -3.51 -12.53 18.49
N LYS A 270 -4.14 -11.75 19.38
CA LYS A 270 -5.40 -12.12 20.01
C LYS A 270 -6.55 -12.34 19.00
N GLU A 271 -6.66 -11.49 18.00
CA GLU A 271 -7.79 -11.47 17.06
C GLU A 271 -7.55 -12.37 15.82
N SER A 272 -6.30 -12.63 15.43
CA SER A 272 -5.95 -13.40 14.23
C SER A 272 -5.75 -14.88 14.47
N SER A 273 -5.42 -15.29 15.70
CA SER A 273 -5.01 -16.65 16.07
C SER A 273 -3.76 -17.16 15.34
N LEU A 274 -2.90 -16.25 14.85
CA LEU A 274 -1.61 -16.56 14.22
C LEU A 274 -0.48 -16.50 15.27
N ASP A 275 0.51 -17.38 15.12
CA ASP A 275 1.73 -17.36 15.93
C ASP A 275 2.68 -16.27 15.41
N LEU A 276 3.05 -15.31 16.26
CA LEU A 276 3.91 -14.17 15.91
C LEU A 276 5.39 -14.40 16.21
N LYS A 277 5.82 -15.63 16.56
CA LYS A 277 7.22 -15.92 16.92
C LYS A 277 8.23 -15.50 15.84
N ASP A 278 7.84 -15.55 14.57
CA ASP A 278 8.68 -15.21 13.42
C ASP A 278 8.45 -13.77 12.92
N ILE A 279 7.81 -12.89 13.73
CA ILE A 279 7.43 -11.54 13.29
C ILE A 279 8.64 -10.67 12.91
N GLU A 280 9.80 -10.88 13.52
CA GLU A 280 11.03 -10.18 13.15
C GLU A 280 11.38 -10.38 11.69
N PHE A 281 11.20 -11.57 11.16
CA PHE A 281 11.43 -11.88 9.75
C PHE A 281 10.56 -10.98 8.83
N TYR A 282 9.27 -10.85 9.15
CA TYR A 282 8.34 -10.06 8.31
C TYR A 282 8.58 -8.55 8.41
N ILE A 283 8.99 -8.08 9.58
CA ILE A 283 9.42 -6.68 9.76
C ILE A 283 10.67 -6.41 8.93
N ARG A 284 11.67 -7.30 8.99
CA ARG A 284 12.88 -7.25 8.17
C ARG A 284 12.56 -7.28 6.67
N LEU A 285 11.66 -8.17 6.25
CA LEU A 285 11.17 -8.26 4.88
C LEU A 285 10.55 -6.93 4.41
N SER A 286 9.80 -6.25 5.27
CA SER A 286 9.23 -4.94 4.95
C SER A 286 10.31 -3.88 4.75
N PHE A 287 11.29 -3.73 5.67
CA PHE A 287 12.38 -2.78 5.49
C PHE A 287 13.20 -3.07 4.23
N TRP A 288 13.52 -4.34 4.00
CA TRP A 288 14.22 -4.79 2.79
C TRP A 288 13.46 -4.45 1.51
N LYS A 289 12.17 -4.73 1.45
CA LYS A 289 11.31 -4.40 0.31
C LYS A 289 11.27 -2.89 0.04
N HIS A 290 11.16 -2.08 1.10
CA HIS A 290 11.18 -0.62 0.98
C HIS A 290 12.53 -0.10 0.48
N ALA A 291 13.66 -0.69 0.92
CA ALA A 291 14.97 -0.35 0.37
C ALA A 291 15.03 -0.59 -1.15
N MET A 292 14.51 -1.72 -1.65
CA MET A 292 14.48 -2.02 -3.07
C MET A 292 13.56 -1.07 -3.87
N ILE A 293 12.41 -0.71 -3.31
CA ILE A 293 11.49 0.27 -3.92
C ILE A 293 12.17 1.63 -4.03
N MET A 294 12.81 2.10 -2.94
CA MET A 294 13.50 3.39 -2.92
C MET A 294 14.70 3.43 -3.86
N GLU A 295 15.45 2.32 -3.98
CA GLU A 295 16.52 2.22 -4.99
C GLU A 295 15.98 2.33 -6.41
N GLY A 296 14.86 1.67 -6.71
CA GLY A 296 14.21 1.83 -8.01
C GLY A 296 13.76 3.27 -8.29
N VAL A 297 13.32 4.03 -7.26
CA VAL A 297 13.02 5.45 -7.37
C VAL A 297 14.31 6.24 -7.65
N TYR A 298 15.34 6.04 -6.82
CA TYR A 298 16.65 6.69 -6.97
C TYR A 298 17.23 6.50 -8.38
N VAL A 299 17.23 5.28 -8.91
CA VAL A 299 17.76 4.98 -10.24
C VAL A 299 16.99 5.73 -11.34
N ARG A 300 15.65 5.71 -11.29
CA ARG A 300 14.84 6.40 -12.31
C ARG A 300 15.07 7.91 -12.31
N TYR A 301 15.18 8.54 -11.14
CA TYR A 301 15.52 9.96 -11.04
C TYR A 301 16.95 10.22 -11.49
N SER A 302 17.92 9.40 -11.10
CA SER A 302 19.33 9.52 -11.52
C SER A 302 19.53 9.39 -13.02
N LEU A 303 18.68 8.62 -13.70
CA LEU A 303 18.68 8.43 -15.15
C LEU A 303 17.82 9.45 -15.91
N GLY A 304 17.19 10.41 -15.21
CA GLY A 304 16.39 11.48 -15.81
C GLY A 304 15.02 11.06 -16.36
N TYR A 305 14.48 9.88 -16.00
CA TYR A 305 13.16 9.44 -16.49
C TYR A 305 12.00 10.35 -16.08
N TYR A 306 12.18 11.17 -15.07
CA TYR A 306 11.17 12.11 -14.57
C TYR A 306 11.50 13.59 -14.85
N GLY A 307 12.43 13.85 -15.80
CA GLY A 307 12.91 15.19 -16.14
C GLY A 307 13.97 15.72 -15.16
N ASP A 308 14.23 17.02 -15.26
CA ASP A 308 15.24 17.66 -14.41
C ASP A 308 14.77 17.70 -12.96
N THR A 309 15.50 17.02 -12.09
CA THR A 309 15.28 16.99 -10.64
C THR A 309 16.55 17.46 -9.94
N GLU A 310 16.42 18.24 -8.88
CA GLU A 310 17.57 18.71 -8.11
C GLU A 310 18.37 17.53 -7.53
N LYS A 311 19.70 17.60 -7.65
CA LYS A 311 20.60 16.56 -7.13
C LYS A 311 20.34 16.24 -5.67
N LYS A 312 20.02 17.23 -4.84
CA LYS A 312 19.70 17.05 -3.42
C LYS A 312 18.49 16.12 -3.19
N GLU A 313 17.47 16.24 -4.04
CA GLU A 313 16.29 15.37 -3.97
C GLU A 313 16.63 13.94 -4.39
N ILE A 314 17.41 13.79 -5.46
CA ILE A 314 17.90 12.47 -5.91
C ILE A 314 18.75 11.81 -4.81
N ASP A 315 19.68 12.55 -4.21
CA ASP A 315 20.53 12.05 -3.13
C ASP A 315 19.71 11.65 -1.90
N ALA A 316 18.59 12.33 -1.60
CA ALA A 316 17.68 11.96 -0.52
C ALA A 316 17.01 10.61 -0.74
N PHE A 317 16.61 10.28 -1.97
CA PHE A 317 16.09 8.93 -2.30
C PHE A 317 17.18 7.86 -2.09
N GLY A 318 18.40 8.13 -2.56
CA GLY A 318 19.55 7.26 -2.36
C GLY A 318 19.87 7.04 -0.88
N GLN A 319 19.81 8.06 -0.05
CA GLN A 319 20.01 7.96 1.39
C GLN A 319 18.87 7.17 2.07
N SER A 320 17.64 7.37 1.63
CA SER A 320 16.49 6.60 2.12
C SER A 320 16.68 5.10 1.89
N THR A 321 17.16 4.69 0.70
CA THR A 321 17.53 3.29 0.43
C THR A 321 18.52 2.75 1.47
N ILE A 322 19.59 3.51 1.76
CA ILE A 322 20.63 3.10 2.73
C ILE A 322 20.04 2.97 4.15
N ASN A 323 19.16 3.89 4.55
CA ASN A 323 18.54 3.85 5.88
C ASN A 323 17.63 2.61 6.03
N PHE A 324 16.82 2.29 5.03
CA PHE A 324 16.01 1.06 5.02
C PHE A 324 16.87 -0.20 5.00
N ALA A 325 17.95 -0.23 4.20
CA ALA A 325 18.85 -1.38 4.13
C ALA A 325 19.56 -1.64 5.48
N LYS A 326 20.01 -0.58 6.17
CA LYS A 326 20.61 -0.68 7.52
C LYS A 326 19.64 -1.27 8.53
N LYS A 327 18.37 -0.82 8.54
CA LYS A 327 17.35 -1.43 9.43
C LYS A 327 17.13 -2.90 9.07
N ALA A 328 17.04 -3.24 7.78
CA ALA A 328 16.86 -4.61 7.34
C ALA A 328 18.04 -5.52 7.70
N SER A 329 19.29 -5.05 7.66
CA SER A 329 20.50 -5.83 7.98
C SER A 329 20.81 -5.94 9.48
N ASN A 330 20.05 -5.24 10.33
CA ASN A 330 20.30 -5.20 11.78
C ASN A 330 19.97 -6.55 12.44
N ILE A 331 20.96 -7.17 13.07
CA ILE A 331 20.80 -8.47 13.77
C ILE A 331 20.03 -8.36 15.10
N ASN A 332 19.89 -7.15 15.64
CA ASN A 332 19.14 -6.86 16.86
C ASN A 332 17.81 -6.12 16.55
N LEU A 333 17.28 -6.30 15.35
CA LEU A 333 16.14 -5.52 14.85
C LEU A 333 14.96 -5.49 15.82
N LEU A 334 14.49 -6.66 16.26
CA LEU A 334 13.32 -6.75 17.12
C LEU A 334 13.52 -6.04 18.48
N LYS A 335 14.68 -6.22 19.07
CA LYS A 335 15.05 -5.59 20.35
C LYS A 335 15.14 -4.07 20.25
N GLU A 336 15.47 -3.56 19.07
CA GLU A 336 15.64 -2.13 18.84
C GLU A 336 14.30 -1.42 18.59
N ILE A 337 13.34 -2.10 17.99
CA ILE A 337 12.07 -1.48 17.58
C ILE A 337 10.89 -1.77 18.50
N LEU A 338 10.92 -2.83 19.33
CA LEU A 338 9.90 -3.16 20.34
C LEU A 338 10.36 -2.73 21.74
#